data_8e0aafca2e7e46e4fcc9290c329f41c3
#
_entry.id   8e0aafca2e7e46e4fcc9290c329f41c3
#
_cell.length_a   1.000
_cell.length_b   1.000
_cell.length_c   1.000
_cell.angle_alpha   90.00
_cell.angle_beta   90.00
_cell.angle_gamma   90.00
#
_symmetry.space_group_name_H-M   'P 1'
#
loop_
_entity.id
_entity.type
_entity.pdbx_description
1 polymer ?
#
loop_
_entity_poly.entity_id
_entity_poly.type
_entity_poly.pdbx_seq_one_letter_code
_entity_poly.pdbx_strand_id
1 'polypeptide(L)'
;MNRGNEMRLFAAIMITGQCHEALAGTLEVMKQSGISGRFVPAKNLHITLAFIGTQESAEPVVNALRSISFRPFEISLSTTGMFGDTFWAGTEDCEELKALAEQVRQKLSDAGIPYDTKDFVPHITLVRRMKGSAEELTLPHSSMTVSSISLMNSEPGSGSPVYKEIALFRNTDETDAIHDNMFPQNSDKINALTEDL
;
A
#
# COMPACT_ATOMS: atom_id res chain seq x y z
N MET A 1 10.44 28.55 -12.42
CA MET A 1 9.27 27.68 -12.16
C MET A 1 9.66 26.69 -11.07
N ASN A 2 9.15 26.91 -9.88
CA ASN A 2 9.41 26.06 -8.72
C ASN A 2 8.72 24.73 -9.01
N ARG A 3 9.47 23.65 -9.25
CA ARG A 3 8.91 22.30 -9.21
C ARG A 3 8.63 22.02 -7.75
N GLY A 4 7.47 22.50 -7.30
CA GLY A 4 6.95 22.19 -5.99
C GLY A 4 6.96 20.68 -5.80
N ASN A 5 6.98 20.28 -4.58
CA ASN A 5 7.10 18.92 -4.04
C ASN A 5 5.99 17.99 -4.56
N GLU A 6 5.97 17.73 -5.88
CA GLU A 6 5.00 16.84 -6.52
C GLU A 6 5.17 15.43 -5.97
N MET A 7 4.11 14.89 -5.41
CA MET A 7 4.06 13.55 -4.82
C MET A 7 3.35 12.60 -5.77
N ARG A 8 3.93 11.44 -6.02
CA ARG A 8 3.30 10.41 -6.85
C ARG A 8 2.67 9.35 -5.96
N LEU A 9 1.37 9.51 -5.72
CA LEU A 9 0.65 8.76 -4.70
C LEU A 9 -0.06 7.52 -5.24
N PHE A 10 -0.14 6.50 -4.40
CA PHE A 10 -0.96 5.30 -4.60
C PHE A 10 -1.39 4.72 -3.25
N ALA A 11 -2.59 4.14 -3.19
CA ALA A 11 -3.09 3.39 -2.06
C ALA A 11 -2.79 1.91 -2.25
N ALA A 12 -2.28 1.23 -1.21
CA ALA A 12 -1.83 -0.16 -1.32
C ALA A 12 -1.98 -0.95 -0.02
N ILE A 13 -2.04 -2.27 -0.17
CA ILE A 13 -1.81 -3.23 0.91
C ILE A 13 -0.36 -3.70 0.81
N MET A 14 0.42 -3.49 1.86
CA MET A 14 1.80 -3.99 1.93
C MET A 14 1.81 -5.48 2.24
N ILE A 15 2.65 -6.24 1.53
CA ILE A 15 2.77 -7.68 1.76
C ILE A 15 3.64 -7.91 2.99
N THR A 16 3.13 -8.71 3.94
CA THR A 16 3.78 -8.98 5.23
C THR A 16 3.76 -10.48 5.57
N GLY A 17 4.41 -10.86 6.67
CA GLY A 17 4.39 -12.22 7.21
C GLY A 17 4.79 -13.29 6.20
N GLN A 18 4.09 -14.41 6.22
CA GLN A 18 4.40 -15.58 5.39
C GLN A 18 4.34 -15.29 3.89
N CYS A 19 3.40 -14.46 3.42
CA CYS A 19 3.36 -14.04 2.01
C CYS A 19 4.61 -13.26 1.60
N HIS A 20 5.12 -12.39 2.46
CA HIS A 20 6.36 -11.65 2.20
C HIS A 20 7.56 -12.59 2.10
N GLU A 21 7.71 -13.52 3.04
CA GLU A 21 8.79 -14.50 3.05
C GLU A 21 8.73 -15.40 1.81
N ALA A 22 7.55 -15.90 1.46
CA ALA A 22 7.33 -16.73 0.28
C ALA A 22 7.73 -16.00 -1.00
N LEU A 23 7.28 -14.76 -1.19
CA LEU A 23 7.60 -13.98 -2.39
C LEU A 23 9.06 -13.52 -2.42
N ALA A 24 9.68 -13.20 -1.28
CA ALA A 24 11.11 -12.90 -1.20
C ALA A 24 11.94 -14.11 -1.63
N GLY A 25 11.60 -15.31 -1.14
CA GLY A 25 12.23 -16.57 -1.59
C GLY A 25 12.02 -16.82 -3.09
N THR A 26 10.82 -16.59 -3.59
CA THR A 26 10.50 -16.70 -5.02
C THR A 26 11.39 -15.78 -5.87
N LEU A 27 11.57 -14.52 -5.45
CA LEU A 27 12.45 -13.58 -6.15
C LEU A 27 13.91 -14.07 -6.23
N GLU A 28 14.41 -14.70 -5.17
CA GLU A 28 15.77 -15.27 -5.16
C GLU A 28 15.88 -16.50 -6.09
N VAL A 29 14.89 -17.38 -6.09
CA VAL A 29 14.83 -18.52 -7.02
C VAL A 29 14.82 -18.03 -8.47
N MET A 30 14.02 -17.01 -8.79
CA MET A 30 13.96 -16.43 -10.14
C MET A 30 15.33 -15.88 -10.59
N LYS A 31 16.04 -15.18 -9.71
CA LYS A 31 17.39 -14.67 -10.02
C LYS A 31 18.37 -15.80 -10.29
N GLN A 32 18.32 -16.87 -9.49
CA GLN A 32 19.20 -18.05 -9.63
C GLN A 32 18.89 -18.86 -10.91
N SER A 33 17.64 -18.83 -11.36
CA SER A 33 17.20 -19.51 -12.61
C SER A 33 17.56 -18.73 -13.88
N GLY A 34 18.36 -17.66 -13.80
CA GLY A 34 18.79 -16.87 -14.95
C GLY A 34 17.73 -15.90 -15.48
N ILE A 35 16.62 -15.73 -14.81
CA ILE A 35 15.64 -14.69 -15.15
C ILE A 35 16.28 -13.33 -14.90
N SER A 36 16.16 -12.44 -15.87
CA SER A 36 16.65 -11.07 -15.78
C SER A 36 15.53 -10.05 -15.94
N GLY A 37 15.75 -8.84 -15.43
CA GLY A 37 14.77 -7.78 -15.43
C GLY A 37 14.97 -6.84 -14.25
N ARG A 38 13.98 -6.00 -14.00
CA ARG A 38 13.96 -5.12 -12.84
C ARG A 38 13.15 -5.79 -11.72
N PHE A 39 13.83 -6.48 -10.83
CA PHE A 39 13.22 -7.10 -9.66
C PHE A 39 12.71 -6.05 -8.68
N VAL A 40 11.50 -6.24 -8.16
CA VAL A 40 10.95 -5.40 -7.10
C VAL A 40 11.68 -5.75 -5.80
N PRO A 41 12.23 -4.76 -5.06
CA PRO A 41 12.77 -5.02 -3.72
C PRO A 41 11.70 -5.62 -2.81
N ALA A 42 12.04 -6.64 -2.02
CA ALA A 42 11.09 -7.35 -1.16
C ALA A 42 10.27 -6.39 -0.26
N LYS A 43 10.91 -5.37 0.30
CA LYS A 43 10.24 -4.32 1.11
C LYS A 43 9.18 -3.51 0.36
N ASN A 44 9.15 -3.58 -0.97
CA ASN A 44 8.22 -2.86 -1.84
C ASN A 44 7.12 -3.76 -2.40
N LEU A 45 7.01 -5.01 -1.97
CA LEU A 45 5.95 -5.92 -2.39
C LEU A 45 4.60 -5.43 -1.84
N HIS A 46 3.63 -5.21 -2.72
CA HIS A 46 2.32 -4.67 -2.37
C HIS A 46 1.26 -5.01 -3.41
N ILE A 47 0.01 -4.95 -3.00
CA ILE A 47 -1.15 -4.92 -3.91
C ILE A 47 -1.61 -3.46 -4.01
N THR A 48 -1.62 -2.89 -5.21
CA THR A 48 -2.14 -1.54 -5.43
C THR A 48 -3.66 -1.56 -5.50
N LEU A 49 -4.32 -0.78 -4.63
CA LEU A 49 -5.78 -0.60 -4.62
C LEU A 49 -6.22 0.53 -5.59
N ALA A 50 -5.45 1.61 -5.62
CA ALA A 50 -5.67 2.74 -6.53
C ALA A 50 -4.35 3.48 -6.83
N PHE A 51 -4.07 3.73 -8.10
CA PHE A 51 -3.04 4.68 -8.53
C PHE A 51 -3.66 6.08 -8.61
N ILE A 52 -3.18 7.00 -7.78
CA ILE A 52 -3.71 8.36 -7.67
C ILE A 52 -2.94 9.31 -8.58
N GLY A 53 -1.66 9.01 -8.82
CA GLY A 53 -0.80 9.82 -9.67
C GLY A 53 -0.20 11.04 -8.96
N THR A 54 0.11 12.07 -9.73
CA THR A 54 0.80 13.27 -9.22
C THR A 54 -0.17 14.18 -8.47
N GLN A 55 0.20 14.53 -7.24
CA GLN A 55 -0.53 15.43 -6.36
C GLN A 55 0.42 16.49 -5.80
N GLU A 56 -0.06 17.70 -5.57
CA GLU A 56 0.72 18.78 -4.93
C GLU A 56 0.85 18.55 -3.42
N SER A 57 -0.13 17.87 -2.81
CA SER A 57 -0.17 17.53 -1.39
C SER A 57 -0.87 16.18 -1.17
N ALA A 58 -0.44 15.44 -0.17
CA ALA A 58 -1.10 14.20 0.25
C ALA A 58 -2.35 14.45 1.11
N GLU A 59 -2.51 15.63 1.69
CA GLU A 59 -3.57 15.94 2.65
C GLU A 59 -5.00 15.66 2.15
N PRO A 60 -5.40 16.09 0.92
CA PRO A 60 -6.72 15.76 0.40
C PRO A 60 -6.97 14.26 0.30
N VAL A 61 -5.95 13.49 -0.13
CA VAL A 61 -6.02 12.03 -0.23
C VAL A 61 -6.14 11.39 1.14
N VAL A 62 -5.34 11.83 2.12
CA VAL A 62 -5.40 11.34 3.51
C VAL A 62 -6.80 11.59 4.09
N ASN A 63 -7.37 12.77 3.88
CA ASN A 63 -8.70 13.12 4.37
C ASN A 63 -9.80 12.26 3.72
N ALA A 64 -9.71 12.00 2.41
CA ALA A 64 -10.65 11.14 1.70
C ALA A 64 -10.60 9.70 2.24
N LEU A 65 -9.41 9.16 2.49
CA LEU A 65 -9.22 7.78 2.91
C LEU A 65 -9.41 7.54 4.42
N ARG A 66 -9.42 8.59 5.25
CA ARG A 66 -9.55 8.48 6.71
C ARG A 66 -10.83 7.79 7.18
N SER A 67 -11.90 7.89 6.40
CA SER A 67 -13.20 7.27 6.71
C SER A 67 -13.37 5.86 6.17
N ILE A 68 -12.31 5.24 5.63
CA ILE A 68 -12.35 3.84 5.20
C ILE A 68 -12.43 2.96 6.43
N SER A 69 -13.40 2.03 6.41
CA SER A 69 -13.56 1.03 7.46
C SER A 69 -13.78 -0.33 6.80
N PHE A 70 -13.07 -1.34 7.27
CA PHE A 70 -13.21 -2.73 6.83
C PHE A 70 -12.83 -3.67 7.97
N ARG A 71 -13.35 -4.88 8.00
CA ARG A 71 -12.89 -5.90 8.94
C ARG A 71 -11.62 -6.54 8.40
N PRO A 72 -10.67 -6.93 9.26
CA PRO A 72 -9.53 -7.73 8.83
C PRO A 72 -9.99 -8.99 8.11
N PHE A 73 -9.33 -9.31 6.99
CA PHE A 73 -9.62 -10.50 6.18
C PHE A 73 -8.33 -11.15 5.71
N GLU A 74 -8.42 -12.42 5.32
CA GLU A 74 -7.27 -13.18 4.82
C GLU A 74 -7.19 -13.12 3.30
N ILE A 75 -5.96 -13.02 2.77
CA ILE A 75 -5.64 -13.25 1.37
C ILE A 75 -4.61 -14.37 1.27
N SER A 76 -4.74 -15.21 0.25
CA SER A 76 -3.81 -16.31 -0.04
C SER A 76 -3.16 -16.08 -1.40
N LEU A 77 -1.85 -16.37 -1.52
CA LEU A 77 -1.18 -16.40 -2.82
C LEU A 77 -1.72 -17.57 -3.65
N SER A 78 -1.89 -17.36 -4.95
CA SER A 78 -2.52 -18.36 -5.82
C SER A 78 -1.71 -18.55 -7.11
N THR A 79 -1.86 -17.65 -8.05
CA THR A 79 -1.38 -17.79 -9.43
C THR A 79 -0.23 -16.84 -9.72
N THR A 80 0.40 -17.04 -10.86
CA THR A 80 1.31 -16.07 -11.47
C THR A 80 0.78 -15.63 -12.82
N GLY A 81 1.24 -14.47 -13.30
CA GLY A 81 0.84 -14.00 -14.62
C GLY A 81 1.75 -12.90 -15.15
N MET A 82 1.38 -12.43 -16.34
CA MET A 82 2.13 -11.40 -17.06
C MET A 82 1.21 -10.26 -17.51
N PHE A 83 1.67 -9.02 -17.30
CA PHE A 83 1.15 -7.84 -18.01
C PHE A 83 2.23 -7.33 -18.94
N GLY A 84 2.17 -7.73 -20.24
CA GLY A 84 3.26 -7.49 -21.15
C GLY A 84 4.55 -8.15 -20.67
N ASP A 85 5.55 -7.35 -20.30
CA ASP A 85 6.84 -7.81 -19.78
C ASP A 85 6.96 -7.72 -18.22
N THR A 86 5.83 -7.50 -17.56
CA THR A 86 5.77 -7.42 -16.08
C THR A 86 5.21 -8.71 -15.51
N PHE A 87 6.03 -9.44 -14.76
CA PHE A 87 5.65 -10.66 -14.06
C PHE A 87 5.13 -10.34 -12.66
N TRP A 88 4.03 -11.00 -12.26
CA TRP A 88 3.35 -10.77 -11.00
C TRP A 88 2.84 -12.06 -10.35
N ALA A 89 2.65 -11.99 -9.03
CA ALA A 89 1.94 -12.98 -8.24
C ALA A 89 0.52 -12.50 -7.98
N GLY A 90 -0.47 -13.37 -8.12
CA GLY A 90 -1.87 -13.12 -7.82
C GLY A 90 -2.28 -13.70 -6.47
N THR A 91 -3.50 -13.37 -6.06
CA THR A 91 -4.17 -13.94 -4.90
C THR A 91 -5.32 -14.84 -5.34
N GLU A 92 -5.77 -15.71 -4.45
CA GLU A 92 -7.08 -16.33 -4.61
C GLU A 92 -8.17 -15.28 -4.73
N ASP A 93 -9.31 -15.66 -5.28
CA ASP A 93 -10.46 -14.78 -5.37
C ASP A 93 -10.94 -14.39 -3.97
N CYS A 94 -11.01 -13.09 -3.70
CA CYS A 94 -11.32 -12.55 -2.38
C CYS A 94 -12.25 -11.34 -2.57
N GLU A 95 -13.50 -11.53 -2.20
CA GLU A 95 -14.54 -10.49 -2.33
C GLU A 95 -14.24 -9.29 -1.42
N GLU A 96 -13.70 -9.53 -0.22
CA GLU A 96 -13.30 -8.46 0.70
C GLU A 96 -12.20 -7.58 0.12
N LEU A 97 -11.24 -8.17 -0.61
CA LEU A 97 -10.19 -7.42 -1.28
C LEU A 97 -10.74 -6.55 -2.42
N LYS A 98 -11.68 -7.09 -3.21
CA LYS A 98 -12.37 -6.34 -4.27
C LYS A 98 -13.20 -5.21 -3.69
N ALA A 99 -13.99 -5.50 -2.65
CA ALA A 99 -14.81 -4.51 -1.97
C ALA A 99 -13.96 -3.38 -1.36
N LEU A 100 -12.80 -3.71 -0.79
CA LEU A 100 -11.88 -2.73 -0.24
C LEU A 100 -11.30 -1.82 -1.33
N ALA A 101 -10.90 -2.39 -2.47
CA ALA A 101 -10.42 -1.61 -3.61
C ALA A 101 -11.50 -0.67 -4.15
N GLU A 102 -12.74 -1.16 -4.27
CA GLU A 102 -13.88 -0.34 -4.68
C GLU A 102 -14.15 0.79 -3.69
N GLN A 103 -14.14 0.51 -2.38
CA GLN A 103 -14.34 1.51 -1.34
C GLN A 103 -13.26 2.61 -1.40
N VAL A 104 -11.97 2.25 -1.59
CA VAL A 104 -10.87 3.21 -1.79
C VAL A 104 -11.15 4.11 -2.98
N ARG A 105 -11.50 3.54 -4.13
CA ARG A 105 -11.76 4.24 -5.38
C ARG A 105 -12.98 5.16 -5.27
N GLN A 106 -14.04 4.69 -4.61
CA GLN A 106 -15.25 5.50 -4.37
C GLN A 106 -14.93 6.72 -3.50
N LYS A 107 -14.15 6.56 -2.42
CA LYS A 107 -13.74 7.68 -1.56
C LYS A 107 -12.90 8.73 -2.31
N LEU A 108 -12.03 8.29 -3.20
CA LEU A 108 -11.27 9.20 -4.07
C LEU A 108 -12.20 9.93 -5.05
N SER A 109 -13.15 9.21 -5.66
CA SER A 109 -14.14 9.77 -6.57
C SER A 109 -15.02 10.81 -5.89
N ASP A 110 -15.57 10.51 -4.71
CA ASP A 110 -16.39 11.40 -3.91
C ASP A 110 -15.67 12.70 -3.52
N ALA A 111 -14.35 12.60 -3.32
CA ALA A 111 -13.49 13.75 -3.03
C ALA A 111 -13.00 14.49 -4.30
N GLY A 112 -13.41 14.06 -5.49
CA GLY A 112 -12.96 14.64 -6.77
C GLY A 112 -11.46 14.40 -7.06
N ILE A 113 -10.85 13.39 -6.43
CA ILE A 113 -9.44 13.05 -6.61
C ILE A 113 -9.30 12.06 -7.78
N PRO A 114 -8.56 12.39 -8.85
CA PRO A 114 -8.39 11.50 -9.98
C PRO A 114 -7.55 10.28 -9.61
N TYR A 115 -7.87 9.13 -10.22
CA TYR A 115 -7.12 7.89 -10.10
C TYR A 115 -7.22 7.07 -11.39
N ASP A 116 -6.37 6.04 -11.56
CA ASP A 116 -6.44 5.10 -12.70
C ASP A 116 -7.70 4.23 -12.58
N THR A 117 -8.62 4.38 -13.54
CA THR A 117 -9.95 3.75 -13.54
C THR A 117 -9.97 2.37 -14.19
N LYS A 118 -8.82 1.79 -14.55
CA LYS A 118 -8.76 0.42 -15.07
C LYS A 118 -9.35 -0.58 -14.08
N ASP A 119 -9.82 -1.70 -14.64
CA ASP A 119 -10.32 -2.81 -13.83
C ASP A 119 -9.31 -3.23 -12.76
N PHE A 120 -9.83 -3.51 -11.57
CA PHE A 120 -9.00 -3.98 -10.47
C PHE A 120 -8.66 -5.46 -10.66
N VAL A 121 -7.41 -5.73 -10.90
CA VAL A 121 -6.85 -7.08 -10.91
C VAL A 121 -5.86 -7.19 -9.75
N PRO A 122 -6.19 -7.94 -8.69
CA PRO A 122 -5.28 -8.11 -7.54
C PRO A 122 -3.97 -8.75 -7.98
N HIS A 123 -2.86 -8.03 -7.84
CA HIS A 123 -1.54 -8.55 -8.21
C HIS A 123 -0.43 -7.89 -7.40
N ILE A 124 0.65 -8.65 -7.22
CA ILE A 124 1.90 -8.21 -6.58
C ILE A 124 2.99 -8.28 -7.63
N THR A 125 3.45 -7.13 -8.12
CA THR A 125 4.54 -7.09 -9.11
C THR A 125 5.82 -7.67 -8.52
N LEU A 126 6.43 -8.64 -9.22
CA LEU A 126 7.69 -9.26 -8.86
C LEU A 126 8.86 -8.76 -9.73
N VAL A 127 8.68 -8.76 -11.04
CA VAL A 127 9.72 -8.36 -12.00
C VAL A 127 9.12 -7.52 -13.12
N ARG A 128 9.73 -6.40 -13.45
CA ARG A 128 9.40 -5.57 -14.62
C ARG A 128 10.46 -5.73 -15.69
N ARG A 129 10.09 -5.62 -16.96
CA ARG A 129 10.98 -5.85 -18.10
C ARG A 129 11.66 -7.21 -18.01
N MET A 130 10.88 -8.21 -17.65
CA MET A 130 11.34 -9.58 -17.48
C MET A 130 11.82 -10.15 -18.81
N LYS A 131 12.94 -10.86 -18.74
CA LYS A 131 13.46 -11.70 -19.84
C LYS A 131 13.73 -13.08 -19.27
N GLY A 132 13.47 -14.12 -20.05
CA GLY A 132 13.46 -15.52 -19.62
C GLY A 132 12.05 -16.03 -19.43
N SER A 133 11.90 -17.30 -19.05
CA SER A 133 10.62 -17.95 -18.77
C SER A 133 10.46 -18.23 -17.29
N ALA A 134 9.26 -18.07 -16.78
CA ALA A 134 8.85 -18.43 -15.43
C ALA A 134 7.66 -19.43 -15.45
N GLU A 135 7.49 -20.18 -16.56
CA GLU A 135 6.35 -21.10 -16.74
C GLU A 135 6.29 -22.22 -15.71
N GLU A 136 7.45 -22.66 -15.19
CA GLU A 136 7.54 -23.70 -14.18
C GLU A 136 7.51 -23.15 -12.75
N LEU A 137 7.37 -21.82 -12.59
CA LEU A 137 7.40 -21.21 -11.28
C LEU A 137 6.05 -21.39 -10.58
N THR A 138 6.05 -22.10 -9.47
CA THR A 138 4.91 -22.21 -8.57
C THR A 138 5.14 -21.37 -7.33
N LEU A 139 4.10 -20.65 -6.88
CA LEU A 139 4.17 -19.91 -5.63
C LEU A 139 4.02 -20.86 -4.45
N PRO A 140 4.79 -20.68 -3.37
CA PRO A 140 4.54 -21.37 -2.12
C PRO A 140 3.14 -21.03 -1.58
N HIS A 141 2.40 -22.01 -1.11
CA HIS A 141 1.12 -21.76 -0.44
C HIS A 141 1.37 -20.91 0.81
N SER A 142 0.78 -19.74 0.85
CA SER A 142 0.92 -18.81 1.97
C SER A 142 -0.23 -17.82 2.00
N SER A 143 -0.58 -17.41 3.21
CA SER A 143 -1.63 -16.41 3.44
C SER A 143 -1.16 -15.30 4.38
N MET A 144 -1.91 -14.21 4.41
CA MET A 144 -1.72 -13.12 5.35
C MET A 144 -3.04 -12.42 5.66
N THR A 145 -3.14 -11.86 6.86
CA THR A 145 -4.27 -11.02 7.24
C THR A 145 -4.04 -9.59 6.75
N VAL A 146 -5.01 -9.04 6.03
CA VAL A 146 -5.08 -7.63 5.66
C VAL A 146 -5.79 -6.87 6.78
N SER A 147 -5.10 -5.98 7.46
CA SER A 147 -5.63 -5.16 8.56
C SER A 147 -5.37 -3.66 8.38
N SER A 148 -4.70 -3.26 7.32
CA SER A 148 -4.37 -1.86 7.05
C SER A 148 -4.18 -1.57 5.57
N ILE A 149 -4.35 -0.28 5.23
CA ILE A 149 -4.05 0.30 3.91
C ILE A 149 -2.97 1.36 4.13
N SER A 150 -1.97 1.38 3.27
CA SER A 150 -0.93 2.42 3.24
C SER A 150 -1.16 3.38 2.07
N LEU A 151 -1.09 4.68 2.33
CA LEU A 151 -0.90 5.69 1.30
C LEU A 151 0.60 5.86 1.08
N MET A 152 1.05 5.57 -0.12
CA MET A 152 2.47 5.55 -0.48
C MET A 152 2.81 6.69 -1.44
N ASN A 153 3.99 7.29 -1.26
CA ASN A 153 4.61 8.16 -2.26
C ASN A 153 5.72 7.41 -3.00
N SER A 154 5.68 7.45 -4.33
CA SER A 154 6.69 6.86 -5.21
C SER A 154 7.68 7.92 -5.67
N GLU A 155 8.88 7.91 -5.13
CA GLU A 155 9.98 8.79 -5.52
C GLU A 155 10.90 8.12 -6.54
N PRO A 156 11.51 8.89 -7.47
CA PRO A 156 12.54 8.34 -8.34
C PRO A 156 13.72 7.80 -7.54
N GLY A 157 14.21 6.62 -7.90
CA GLY A 157 15.42 6.01 -7.32
C GLY A 157 16.42 5.62 -8.40
N SER A 158 17.66 5.31 -8.03
CA SER A 158 18.77 4.98 -8.94
C SER A 158 18.61 3.67 -9.71
N GLY A 159 17.54 2.92 -9.50
CA GLY A 159 17.27 1.64 -10.20
C GLY A 159 15.82 1.24 -10.10
N SER A 160 15.24 1.35 -8.94
CA SER A 160 13.82 1.12 -8.67
C SER A 160 13.25 2.31 -7.92
N PRO A 161 11.94 2.57 -8.01
CA PRO A 161 11.31 3.60 -7.21
C PRO A 161 11.54 3.35 -5.72
N VAL A 162 11.72 4.44 -4.97
CA VAL A 162 11.72 4.43 -3.51
C VAL A 162 10.30 4.75 -3.05
N TYR A 163 9.72 3.86 -2.26
CA TYR A 163 8.39 4.06 -1.70
C TYR A 163 8.50 4.56 -0.26
N LYS A 164 7.78 5.64 0.03
CA LYS A 164 7.64 6.19 1.39
C LYS A 164 6.19 6.12 1.81
N GLU A 165 5.94 5.56 2.97
CA GLU A 165 4.60 5.59 3.57
C GLU A 165 4.30 7.00 4.08
N ILE A 166 3.17 7.55 3.65
CA ILE A 166 2.70 8.88 4.02
C ILE A 166 1.67 8.79 5.13
N ALA A 167 0.78 7.78 5.05
CA ALA A 167 -0.24 7.52 6.04
C ALA A 167 -0.59 6.03 6.06
N LEU A 168 -0.97 5.55 7.24
CA LEU A 168 -1.45 4.20 7.47
C LEU A 168 -2.87 4.27 8.02
N PHE A 169 -3.81 3.60 7.36
CA PHE A 169 -5.20 3.48 7.77
C PHE A 169 -5.42 2.06 8.29
N ARG A 170 -5.67 1.95 9.57
CA ARG A 170 -5.99 0.67 10.23
C ARG A 170 -7.48 0.55 10.44
N ASN A 171 -7.96 -0.68 10.53
CA ASN A 171 -9.28 -0.91 11.06
C ASN A 171 -9.30 -0.42 12.51
N THR A 172 -10.13 0.57 12.80
CA THR A 172 -10.46 0.94 14.18
C THR A 172 -11.61 0.05 14.59
N ASP A 173 -11.35 -1.07 15.24
CA ASP A 173 -12.37 -1.69 16.08
C ASP A 173 -12.81 -0.64 17.09
N GLU A 174 -14.12 -0.58 17.41
CA GLU A 174 -14.73 0.42 18.30
C GLU A 174 -14.05 0.55 19.69
N THR A 175 -13.10 -0.34 20.02
CA THR A 175 -12.34 -0.33 21.26
C THR A 175 -11.24 0.74 21.32
N ASP A 176 -10.69 1.19 20.19
CA ASP A 176 -9.64 2.22 20.19
C ASP A 176 -10.20 3.66 20.26
N ALA A 177 -11.48 3.84 19.92
CA ALA A 177 -12.15 5.15 20.04
C ALA A 177 -12.33 5.62 21.50
N ILE A 178 -12.17 4.73 22.47
CA ILE A 178 -12.32 5.05 23.92
C ILE A 178 -11.00 5.57 24.50
N HIS A 179 -9.85 5.31 23.89
CA HIS A 179 -8.55 5.70 24.46
C HIS A 179 -8.11 7.11 24.07
N ASP A 180 -8.60 7.66 22.95
CA ASP A 180 -8.20 9.01 22.50
C ASP A 180 -8.96 10.14 23.21
N ASN A 181 -10.02 9.82 23.97
CA ASN A 181 -10.79 10.79 24.78
C ASN A 181 -10.34 10.93 26.24
N MET A 182 -9.24 10.29 26.65
CA MET A 182 -8.82 10.27 28.07
C MET A 182 -7.65 11.19 28.42
N PHE A 183 -7.19 12.02 27.52
CA PHE A 183 -6.23 13.10 27.83
C PHE A 183 -6.85 14.46 27.52
N PRO A 184 -7.38 15.19 28.52
CA PRO A 184 -7.75 16.60 28.33
C PRO A 184 -6.45 17.38 28.04
N GLN A 185 -6.43 18.09 26.93
CA GLN A 185 -5.42 19.11 26.59
C GLN A 185 -5.47 20.20 27.67
N ASN A 186 -4.65 20.04 28.72
CA ASN A 186 -4.48 21.05 29.72
C ASN A 186 -3.26 21.93 29.39
N SER A 187 -3.49 22.83 28.41
CA SER A 187 -2.57 23.93 28.14
C SER A 187 -3.29 25.23 28.46
N ASP A 188 -3.39 25.58 29.69
CA ASP A 188 -3.61 26.97 30.16
C ASP A 188 -3.58 26.97 31.68
N LYS A 189 -2.40 27.27 32.23
CA LYS A 189 -2.20 27.95 33.55
C LYS A 189 -0.74 27.85 34.02
N ILE A 190 0.13 28.60 33.39
CA ILE A 190 1.33 29.10 34.07
C ILE A 190 1.54 30.55 33.61
N ASN A 191 0.83 31.48 34.18
CA ASN A 191 1.22 32.88 34.26
C ASN A 191 0.36 33.55 35.32
N ALA A 192 0.80 33.55 36.52
CA ALA A 192 0.53 34.54 37.56
C ALA A 192 1.12 34.04 38.88
N LEU A 193 2.30 34.53 39.25
CA LEU A 193 2.74 34.71 40.61
C LEU A 193 4.24 35.07 40.59
N THR A 194 4.53 36.32 40.23
CA THR A 194 5.71 37.06 40.71
C THR A 194 5.36 38.52 40.75
N GLU A 195 4.71 38.93 41.82
CA GLU A 195 4.81 40.24 42.42
C GLU A 195 4.47 40.12 43.90
N ASP A 196 5.30 40.77 44.71
CA ASP A 196 5.26 40.95 46.17
C ASP A 196 6.10 39.98 47.01
N LEU A 197 7.36 40.31 47.21
CA LEU A 197 8.05 40.79 48.46
C LEU A 197 9.55 40.80 48.25
#